data_7f2baa907263db201e83420bd9eb1824
#
_entry.id   7f2baa907263db201e83420bd9eb1824
#
_cell.length_a   1.000
_cell.length_b   1.000
_cell.length_c   1.000
_cell.angle_alpha   90.00
_cell.angle_beta   90.00
_cell.angle_gamma   90.00
#
_symmetry.space_group_name_H-M   'P 1'
#
loop_
_entity.id
_entity.type
_entity.pdbx_description
1 polymer ?
#
loop_
_entity_poly.entity_id
_entity_poly.type
_entity_poly.pdbx_seq_one_letter_code
_entity_poly.pdbx_strand_id
1 'polypeptide(L)'
;SFNRIMEEILSPARKIVGETLVPGERAPAERALVLAALSEGDSKISNVPVVAGRMVELLRELGVGIDKKKSTYSVKGVGLRGFKGVDEPIDLDGLGDTALLLLTLLAGQGFTARVKLGGEVERCQGLIDLLGKLGFEIQRETESAFVLGGSKAKGCVFEEVDIEAEFKLGVMVGALYAEGKTVLSETASNRNRMERFLRGRGVEVERRKEGQGYMVSVDGGQVVRALDVEVAGQLALSYPLIGAALCRKGSKLTVKRVAIRAGQRAFLDLLRQIGAEIDIEDLGEGEHDLHVRPSELKSTRVAGQRTEKVIDHVALLAVLATQAAGEIVIRDIEALRQGAFDYVGHLFESLRSLDARVGEFPEGIVVKGGTPMMAGRLDAKGDPGLVMAFAVVGLLAEGGSNLSHTCLQCPFKT
;
A
#
# COMPACT_ATOMS: atom_id res chain seq x y z
N SER A 1 6.10 -1.98 25.62
CA SER A 1 7.45 -1.39 25.61
C SER A 1 8.20 -1.80 24.33
N PHE A 2 7.94 -1.12 23.18
CA PHE A 2 8.51 -1.54 21.88
C PHE A 2 9.22 -0.40 21.15
N ASN A 3 9.92 0.47 21.86
CA ASN A 3 10.86 1.42 21.23
C ASN A 3 12.30 0.93 21.45
N ARG A 4 12.69 -0.16 20.77
CA ARG A 4 14.07 -0.56 20.71
C ARG A 4 14.75 0.24 19.60
N ILE A 5 15.67 1.14 19.96
CA ILE A 5 16.54 1.79 19.00
C ILE A 5 17.41 0.70 18.36
N MET A 6 17.40 0.62 17.05
CA MET A 6 18.27 -0.24 16.26
C MET A 6 19.36 0.62 15.64
N GLU A 7 20.57 0.14 15.64
CA GLU A 7 21.69 0.75 14.92
C GLU A 7 22.10 -0.20 13.80
N GLU A 8 22.20 0.35 12.61
CA GLU A 8 22.66 -0.38 11.42
C GLU A 8 23.90 0.29 10.84
N ILE A 9 24.90 -0.52 10.51
CA ILE A 9 26.10 -0.06 9.81
C ILE A 9 25.85 -0.24 8.31
N LEU A 10 25.85 0.88 7.60
CA LEU A 10 25.66 0.94 6.17
C LEU A 10 27.01 1.06 5.47
N SER A 11 27.25 0.24 4.48
CA SER A 11 28.49 0.26 3.70
C SER A 11 28.25 0.80 2.29
N PRO A 12 29.19 1.58 1.74
CA PRO A 12 29.09 2.12 0.39
C PRO A 12 28.95 1.03 -0.67
N ALA A 13 28.00 1.22 -1.58
CA ALA A 13 27.87 0.36 -2.75
C ALA A 13 28.68 0.91 -3.92
N ARG A 14 29.41 0.04 -4.61
CA ARG A 14 30.13 0.42 -5.85
C ARG A 14 29.16 0.55 -7.01
N LYS A 15 28.19 -0.35 -7.09
CA LYS A 15 27.13 -0.40 -8.12
C LYS A 15 25.94 -1.15 -7.57
N ILE A 16 24.77 -0.90 -8.11
CA ILE A 16 23.52 -1.62 -7.83
C ILE A 16 23.14 -2.41 -9.09
N VAL A 17 23.18 -3.74 -9.02
CA VAL A 17 22.97 -4.60 -10.18
C VAL A 17 22.07 -5.77 -9.80
N GLY A 18 21.10 -6.07 -10.66
CA GLY A 18 20.24 -7.24 -10.52
C GLY A 18 18.76 -6.90 -10.65
N GLU A 19 17.95 -7.89 -10.30
CA GLU A 19 16.50 -7.78 -10.26
C GLU A 19 16.03 -7.96 -8.82
N THR A 20 15.00 -7.23 -8.43
CA THR A 20 14.45 -7.32 -7.10
C THR A 20 12.94 -7.09 -7.09
N LEU A 21 12.27 -7.62 -6.08
CA LEU A 21 10.92 -7.26 -5.69
C LEU A 21 11.01 -6.38 -4.45
N VAL A 22 10.23 -5.32 -4.42
CA VAL A 22 10.00 -4.57 -3.18
C VAL A 22 8.76 -5.14 -2.47
N PRO A 23 8.64 -4.97 -1.14
CA PRO A 23 7.47 -5.44 -0.42
C PRO A 23 6.17 -4.99 -1.05
N GLY A 24 5.17 -5.88 -1.06
CA GLY A 24 3.87 -5.61 -1.67
C GLY A 24 3.08 -4.51 -0.97
N GLU A 25 2.07 -3.99 -1.64
CA GLU A 25 1.14 -3.04 -1.04
C GLU A 25 0.27 -3.74 0.02
N ARG A 26 0.04 -3.08 1.17
CA ARG A 26 -0.69 -3.63 2.30
C ARG A 26 -2.13 -4.02 1.93
N ALA A 27 -2.95 -3.08 1.45
CA ALA A 27 -4.37 -3.33 1.20
C ALA A 27 -4.63 -4.40 0.12
N PRO A 28 -3.90 -4.45 -1.02
CA PRO A 28 -3.97 -5.57 -1.95
C PRO A 28 -3.58 -6.92 -1.33
N ALA A 29 -2.54 -6.95 -0.48
CA ALA A 29 -2.12 -8.18 0.19
C ALA A 29 -3.19 -8.69 1.17
N GLU A 30 -3.72 -7.82 2.02
CA GLU A 30 -4.78 -8.14 2.97
C GLU A 30 -6.04 -8.63 2.23
N ARG A 31 -6.43 -7.95 1.15
CA ARG A 31 -7.56 -8.37 0.31
C ARG A 31 -7.34 -9.75 -0.32
N ALA A 32 -6.13 -10.01 -0.82
CA ALA A 32 -5.78 -11.31 -1.37
C ALA A 32 -5.86 -12.43 -0.33
N LEU A 33 -5.39 -12.17 0.90
CA LEU A 33 -5.49 -13.10 2.04
C LEU A 33 -6.95 -13.40 2.41
N VAL A 34 -7.79 -12.36 2.53
CA VAL A 34 -9.23 -12.53 2.85
C VAL A 34 -9.94 -13.34 1.76
N LEU A 35 -9.69 -13.05 0.49
CA LEU A 35 -10.31 -13.77 -0.61
C LEU A 35 -9.77 -15.20 -0.77
N ALA A 36 -8.51 -15.44 -0.41
CA ALA A 36 -7.98 -16.79 -0.33
C ALA A 36 -8.66 -17.58 0.80
N ALA A 37 -8.91 -16.93 1.94
CA ALA A 37 -9.60 -17.54 3.07
C ALA A 37 -11.04 -17.95 2.75
N LEU A 38 -11.80 -17.10 2.03
CA LEU A 38 -13.19 -17.41 1.64
C LEU A 38 -13.31 -18.27 0.38
N SER A 39 -12.21 -18.66 -0.25
CA SER A 39 -12.24 -19.54 -1.40
C SER A 39 -12.31 -21.02 -1.00
N GLU A 40 -12.65 -21.89 -1.97
CA GLU A 40 -12.49 -23.34 -1.84
C GLU A 40 -11.15 -23.75 -2.45
N GLY A 41 -10.32 -24.46 -1.66
CA GLY A 41 -9.00 -24.92 -2.04
C GLY A 41 -7.86 -24.07 -1.46
N ASP A 42 -6.64 -24.42 -1.81
CA ASP A 42 -5.42 -23.82 -1.29
C ASP A 42 -4.89 -22.74 -2.23
N SER A 43 -4.55 -21.58 -1.68
CA SER A 43 -3.95 -20.46 -2.41
C SER A 43 -2.57 -20.12 -1.84
N LYS A 44 -1.66 -19.66 -2.71
CA LYS A 44 -0.38 -19.07 -2.30
C LYS A 44 -0.41 -17.57 -2.56
N ILE A 45 -0.19 -16.81 -1.51
CA ILE A 45 -0.10 -15.35 -1.61
C ILE A 45 1.36 -14.98 -1.32
N SER A 46 2.06 -14.52 -2.34
CA SER A 46 3.48 -14.14 -2.26
C SER A 46 3.68 -12.64 -2.24
N ASN A 47 4.87 -12.21 -1.83
CA ASN A 47 5.24 -10.81 -1.64
C ASN A 47 4.32 -10.04 -0.67
N VAL A 48 3.84 -10.73 0.36
CA VAL A 48 3.00 -10.12 1.41
C VAL A 48 3.88 -9.30 2.36
N PRO A 49 3.58 -8.01 2.56
CA PRO A 49 4.37 -7.17 3.46
C PRO A 49 4.15 -7.55 4.92
N VAL A 50 5.14 -7.29 5.77
CA VAL A 50 5.09 -7.60 7.22
C VAL A 50 3.90 -6.91 7.90
N VAL A 51 3.54 -5.73 7.44
CA VAL A 51 2.41 -4.93 7.98
C VAL A 51 1.05 -5.62 7.81
N ALA A 52 0.92 -6.61 6.93
CA ALA A 52 -0.30 -7.41 6.78
C ALA A 52 -0.40 -8.55 7.82
N GLY A 53 0.55 -8.65 8.76
CA GLY A 53 0.60 -9.72 9.78
C GLY A 53 -0.66 -9.77 10.65
N ARG A 54 -1.22 -8.61 11.04
CA ARG A 54 -2.47 -8.53 11.81
C ARG A 54 -3.64 -9.21 11.07
N MET A 55 -3.73 -9.06 9.75
CA MET A 55 -4.75 -9.74 8.95
C MET A 55 -4.59 -11.26 8.99
N VAL A 56 -3.36 -11.75 8.94
CA VAL A 56 -3.06 -13.18 9.02
C VAL A 56 -3.49 -13.76 10.38
N GLU A 57 -3.20 -13.05 11.47
CA GLU A 57 -3.59 -13.46 12.81
C GLU A 57 -5.12 -13.49 12.95
N LEU A 58 -5.81 -12.46 12.51
CA LEU A 58 -7.26 -12.39 12.51
C LEU A 58 -7.91 -13.55 11.73
N LEU A 59 -7.41 -13.86 10.54
CA LEU A 59 -7.94 -14.97 9.76
C LEU A 59 -7.67 -16.33 10.44
N ARG A 60 -6.54 -16.49 11.14
CA ARG A 60 -6.26 -17.69 11.94
C ARG A 60 -7.22 -17.85 13.12
N GLU A 61 -7.53 -16.76 13.82
CA GLU A 61 -8.55 -16.73 14.89
C GLU A 61 -9.92 -17.15 14.36
N LEU A 62 -10.25 -16.76 13.15
CA LEU A 62 -11.48 -17.16 12.44
C LEU A 62 -11.41 -18.60 11.87
N GLY A 63 -10.38 -19.37 12.22
CA GLY A 63 -10.26 -20.79 11.87
C GLY A 63 -9.60 -21.10 10.52
N VAL A 64 -9.02 -20.11 9.86
CA VAL A 64 -8.31 -20.32 8.58
C VAL A 64 -6.90 -20.88 8.81
N GLY A 65 -6.58 -21.98 8.15
CA GLY A 65 -5.23 -22.53 8.15
C GLY A 65 -4.29 -21.71 7.29
N ILE A 66 -3.29 -21.07 7.91
CA ILE A 66 -2.32 -20.22 7.19
C ILE A 66 -0.91 -20.58 7.64
N ASP A 67 -0.09 -21.04 6.68
CA ASP A 67 1.33 -21.31 6.87
C ASP A 67 2.17 -20.22 6.18
N LYS A 68 3.27 -19.81 6.85
CA LYS A 68 4.18 -18.77 6.35
C LYS A 68 5.54 -19.34 6.00
N LYS A 69 6.03 -19.00 4.80
CA LYS A 69 7.43 -19.26 4.39
C LYS A 69 8.00 -17.97 3.77
N LYS A 70 8.86 -17.27 4.50
CA LYS A 70 9.38 -15.93 4.14
C LYS A 70 8.21 -14.94 3.95
N SER A 71 8.08 -14.32 2.77
CA SER A 71 6.99 -13.40 2.39
C SER A 71 5.81 -14.09 1.68
N THR A 72 5.79 -15.44 1.64
CA THR A 72 4.72 -16.23 1.01
C THR A 72 3.88 -16.90 2.09
N TYR A 73 2.57 -16.80 1.94
CA TYR A 73 1.58 -17.43 2.80
C TYR A 73 0.78 -18.45 2.00
N SER A 74 0.70 -19.68 2.51
CA SER A 74 -0.20 -20.72 2.01
C SER A 74 -1.47 -20.68 2.82
N VAL A 75 -2.59 -20.37 2.19
CA VAL A 75 -3.90 -20.19 2.82
C VAL A 75 -4.80 -21.35 2.42
N LYS A 76 -5.29 -22.10 3.42
CA LYS A 76 -6.29 -23.15 3.22
C LYS A 76 -7.67 -22.50 3.27
N GLY A 77 -8.27 -22.30 2.11
CA GLY A 77 -9.57 -21.67 2.02
C GLY A 77 -10.66 -22.52 2.70
N VAL A 78 -11.54 -21.84 3.41
CA VAL A 78 -12.65 -22.47 4.18
C VAL A 78 -14.00 -22.33 3.50
N GLY A 79 -14.06 -21.68 2.32
CA GLY A 79 -15.28 -21.35 1.63
C GLY A 79 -16.06 -20.20 2.28
N LEU A 80 -17.13 -19.76 1.62
CA LEU A 80 -17.91 -18.59 2.06
C LEU A 80 -18.44 -18.69 3.49
N ARG A 81 -18.79 -19.89 3.96
CA ARG A 81 -19.46 -20.13 5.27
C ARG A 81 -18.64 -20.99 6.23
N GLY A 82 -17.35 -21.21 5.96
CA GLY A 82 -16.50 -22.11 6.75
C GLY A 82 -15.72 -21.43 7.86
N PHE A 83 -15.91 -20.14 8.09
CA PHE A 83 -15.25 -19.43 9.20
C PHE A 83 -15.84 -19.86 10.53
N LYS A 84 -15.01 -19.77 11.59
CA LYS A 84 -15.41 -20.07 12.96
C LYS A 84 -15.70 -18.78 13.73
N GLY A 85 -16.77 -18.82 14.51
CA GLY A 85 -17.07 -17.72 15.43
C GLY A 85 -16.03 -17.63 16.54
N VAL A 86 -15.84 -16.43 17.05
CA VAL A 86 -15.02 -16.11 18.21
C VAL A 86 -15.88 -15.41 19.26
N ASP A 87 -15.59 -15.65 20.52
CA ASP A 87 -16.36 -15.08 21.64
C ASP A 87 -16.02 -13.59 21.86
N GLU A 88 -14.76 -13.24 21.62
CA GLU A 88 -14.26 -11.88 21.80
C GLU A 88 -14.62 -10.99 20.61
N PRO A 89 -14.85 -9.68 20.84
CA PRO A 89 -15.08 -8.74 19.76
C PRO A 89 -13.89 -8.62 18.82
N ILE A 90 -14.14 -8.78 17.52
CA ILE A 90 -13.16 -8.66 16.45
C ILE A 90 -12.85 -7.19 16.21
N ASP A 91 -11.61 -6.80 16.37
CA ASP A 91 -11.16 -5.43 16.17
C ASP A 91 -10.76 -5.19 14.69
N LEU A 92 -11.54 -4.36 14.00
CA LEU A 92 -11.33 -3.96 12.61
C LEU A 92 -10.72 -2.55 12.47
N ASP A 93 -10.44 -1.87 13.58
CA ASP A 93 -9.85 -0.53 13.56
C ASP A 93 -8.49 -0.52 12.87
N GLY A 94 -8.25 0.50 12.05
CA GLY A 94 -7.00 0.67 11.30
C GLY A 94 -6.77 -0.31 10.15
N LEU A 95 -7.80 -1.10 9.75
CA LEU A 95 -7.72 -1.97 8.58
C LEU A 95 -8.12 -1.27 7.26
N GLY A 96 -8.61 -0.02 7.32
CA GLY A 96 -8.98 0.74 6.13
C GLY A 96 -10.00 0.01 5.24
N ASP A 97 -9.76 0.01 3.93
CA ASP A 97 -10.69 -0.64 2.96
C ASP A 97 -10.87 -2.14 3.20
N THR A 98 -9.94 -2.80 3.90
CA THR A 98 -10.06 -4.24 4.18
C THR A 98 -11.08 -4.50 5.28
N ALA A 99 -11.34 -3.52 6.19
CA ALA A 99 -12.42 -3.60 7.16
C ALA A 99 -13.78 -3.78 6.49
N LEU A 100 -14.02 -3.12 5.34
CA LEU A 100 -15.25 -3.25 4.56
C LEU A 100 -15.49 -4.69 4.09
N LEU A 101 -14.44 -5.34 3.59
CA LEU A 101 -14.53 -6.72 3.11
C LEU A 101 -14.76 -7.71 4.25
N LEU A 102 -14.05 -7.52 5.39
CA LEU A 102 -14.23 -8.35 6.59
C LEU A 102 -15.62 -8.17 7.21
N LEU A 103 -16.13 -6.94 7.26
CA LEU A 103 -17.50 -6.66 7.73
C LEU A 103 -18.51 -7.48 6.93
N THR A 104 -18.42 -7.45 5.61
CA THR A 104 -19.29 -8.23 4.72
C THR A 104 -19.15 -9.74 4.94
N LEU A 105 -17.91 -10.23 5.03
CA LEU A 105 -17.61 -11.63 5.26
C LEU A 105 -18.23 -12.12 6.57
N LEU A 106 -18.03 -11.37 7.66
CA LEU A 106 -18.54 -11.72 9.00
C LEU A 106 -20.07 -11.64 9.06
N ALA A 107 -20.67 -10.64 8.42
CA ALA A 107 -22.14 -10.53 8.33
C ALA A 107 -22.77 -11.69 7.55
N GLY A 108 -22.01 -12.32 6.64
CA GLY A 108 -22.47 -13.48 5.85
C GLY A 108 -22.41 -14.82 6.57
N GLN A 109 -21.83 -14.89 7.78
CA GLN A 109 -21.67 -16.16 8.50
C GLN A 109 -22.96 -16.61 9.20
N GLY A 110 -23.00 -17.91 9.56
CA GLY A 110 -24.09 -18.51 10.32
C GLY A 110 -24.01 -18.28 11.82
N PHE A 111 -23.00 -17.57 12.31
CA PHE A 111 -22.82 -17.23 13.74
C PHE A 111 -22.95 -15.71 13.95
N THR A 112 -23.16 -15.31 15.18
CA THR A 112 -23.16 -13.90 15.57
C THR A 112 -21.73 -13.45 15.83
N ALA A 113 -21.28 -12.38 15.17
CA ALA A 113 -19.98 -11.76 15.39
C ALA A 113 -20.14 -10.37 16.00
N ARG A 114 -19.32 -10.05 17.00
CA ARG A 114 -19.17 -8.68 17.47
C ARG A 114 -17.93 -8.06 16.86
N VAL A 115 -18.05 -6.84 16.33
CA VAL A 115 -16.94 -6.13 15.72
C VAL A 115 -16.76 -4.76 16.34
N LYS A 116 -15.51 -4.29 16.43
CA LYS A 116 -15.16 -2.92 16.78
C LYS A 116 -14.58 -2.26 15.54
N LEU A 117 -15.17 -1.15 15.12
CA LEU A 117 -14.74 -0.39 13.95
C LEU A 117 -13.82 0.78 14.32
N GLY A 118 -13.79 1.21 15.57
CA GLY A 118 -12.95 2.33 16.00
C GLY A 118 -13.13 3.57 15.12
N GLY A 119 -12.06 4.06 14.54
CA GLY A 119 -12.07 5.18 13.59
C GLY A 119 -12.66 4.89 12.22
N GLU A 120 -12.97 3.62 11.89
CA GLU A 120 -13.52 3.21 10.58
C GLU A 120 -15.06 3.31 10.49
N VAL A 121 -15.75 3.73 11.56
CA VAL A 121 -17.23 3.76 11.60
C VAL A 121 -17.83 4.56 10.47
N GLU A 122 -17.36 5.80 10.26
CA GLU A 122 -17.87 6.67 9.19
C GLU A 122 -17.65 6.06 7.81
N ARG A 123 -16.45 5.49 7.59
CA ARG A 123 -16.11 4.78 6.35
C ARG A 123 -17.01 3.58 6.11
N CYS A 124 -17.31 2.79 7.13
CA CYS A 124 -18.11 1.57 7.01
C CYS A 124 -19.62 1.83 6.86
N GLN A 125 -20.12 3.00 7.26
CA GLN A 125 -21.56 3.28 7.31
C GLN A 125 -22.26 3.10 5.97
N GLY A 126 -21.66 3.62 4.88
CA GLY A 126 -22.22 3.47 3.54
C GLY A 126 -22.36 2.00 3.11
N LEU A 127 -21.37 1.16 3.42
CA LEU A 127 -21.45 -0.27 3.15
C LEU A 127 -22.48 -0.98 4.05
N ILE A 128 -22.57 -0.63 5.34
CA ILE A 128 -23.57 -1.19 6.26
C ILE A 128 -24.98 -0.95 5.72
N ASP A 129 -25.27 0.25 5.21
CA ASP A 129 -26.56 0.59 4.64
C ASP A 129 -26.86 -0.22 3.36
N LEU A 130 -25.85 -0.44 2.52
CA LEU A 130 -25.98 -1.27 1.30
C LEU A 130 -26.20 -2.75 1.64
N LEU A 131 -25.47 -3.29 2.63
CA LEU A 131 -25.64 -4.65 3.12
C LEU A 131 -27.02 -4.84 3.78
N GLY A 132 -27.52 -3.83 4.48
CA GLY A 132 -28.88 -3.82 5.03
C GLY A 132 -29.95 -4.00 3.94
N LYS A 133 -29.78 -3.38 2.76
CA LYS A 133 -30.69 -3.58 1.60
C LYS A 133 -30.65 -5.01 1.05
N LEU A 134 -29.51 -5.69 1.16
CA LEU A 134 -29.38 -7.12 0.85
C LEU A 134 -29.99 -8.03 1.93
N GLY A 135 -30.40 -7.48 3.08
CA GLY A 135 -30.99 -8.24 4.19
C GLY A 135 -29.99 -8.81 5.18
N PHE A 136 -28.76 -8.24 5.23
CA PHE A 136 -27.83 -8.56 6.31
C PHE A 136 -28.28 -7.89 7.62
N GLU A 137 -28.22 -8.63 8.72
CA GLU A 137 -28.53 -8.12 10.04
C GLU A 137 -27.26 -7.52 10.67
N ILE A 138 -27.19 -6.20 10.67
CA ILE A 138 -26.08 -5.43 11.24
C ILE A 138 -26.66 -4.43 12.24
N GLN A 139 -26.42 -4.65 13.53
CA GLN A 139 -26.97 -3.82 14.60
C GLN A 139 -25.86 -3.05 15.32
N ARG A 140 -26.05 -1.76 15.50
CA ARG A 140 -25.13 -0.93 16.25
C ARG A 140 -25.33 -1.19 17.75
N GLU A 141 -24.28 -1.58 18.47
CA GLU A 141 -24.27 -1.86 19.90
C GLU A 141 -23.78 -0.65 20.70
N THR A 142 -22.71 0.00 20.21
CA THR A 142 -22.15 1.26 20.77
C THR A 142 -21.78 2.22 19.64
N GLU A 143 -21.14 3.36 19.97
CA GLU A 143 -20.67 4.30 18.95
C GLU A 143 -19.74 3.67 17.92
N SER A 144 -18.92 2.68 18.32
CA SER A 144 -17.91 2.04 17.46
C SER A 144 -18.01 0.53 17.39
N ALA A 145 -19.02 -0.10 18.04
CA ALA A 145 -19.20 -1.55 18.04
C ALA A 145 -20.52 -1.95 17.39
N PHE A 146 -20.48 -3.06 16.66
CA PHE A 146 -21.61 -3.61 15.93
C PHE A 146 -21.72 -5.12 16.17
N VAL A 147 -22.95 -5.60 16.12
CA VAL A 147 -23.29 -7.02 16.15
C VAL A 147 -23.77 -7.43 14.77
N LEU A 148 -23.13 -8.43 14.19
CA LEU A 148 -23.39 -8.97 12.88
C LEU A 148 -23.92 -10.40 13.01
N GLY A 149 -24.91 -10.78 12.22
CA GLY A 149 -25.34 -12.17 12.20
C GLY A 149 -26.69 -12.41 11.59
N GLY A 150 -27.08 -13.68 11.53
CA GLY A 150 -28.43 -14.10 11.14
C GLY A 150 -28.81 -13.82 9.70
N SER A 151 -27.87 -13.74 8.79
CA SER A 151 -28.10 -13.34 7.40
C SER A 151 -29.15 -14.18 6.69
N LYS A 152 -30.25 -13.55 6.27
CA LYS A 152 -31.21 -14.04 5.28
C LYS A 152 -31.12 -13.18 4.03
N ALA A 153 -29.89 -12.94 3.58
CA ALA A 153 -29.61 -12.07 2.46
C ALA A 153 -30.34 -12.54 1.19
N LYS A 154 -30.96 -11.60 0.49
CA LYS A 154 -31.62 -11.83 -0.80
C LYS A 154 -31.06 -10.85 -1.82
N GLY A 155 -30.89 -11.35 -3.05
CA GLY A 155 -30.48 -10.52 -4.16
C GLY A 155 -31.50 -9.38 -4.36
N CYS A 156 -30.97 -8.20 -4.67
CA CYS A 156 -31.77 -7.01 -4.93
C CYS A 156 -31.17 -6.19 -6.07
N VAL A 157 -31.93 -5.20 -6.55
CA VAL A 157 -31.49 -4.26 -7.57
C VAL A 157 -31.15 -2.95 -6.87
N PHE A 158 -29.92 -2.49 -7.05
CA PHE A 158 -29.46 -1.16 -6.64
C PHE A 158 -29.68 -0.22 -7.83
N GLU A 159 -30.85 0.41 -7.89
CA GLU A 159 -31.19 1.41 -8.89
C GLU A 159 -30.59 2.76 -8.51
N GLU A 160 -30.05 3.48 -9.50
CA GLU A 160 -29.53 4.86 -9.38
C GLU A 160 -28.49 5.11 -8.26
N VAL A 161 -27.93 4.06 -7.70
CA VAL A 161 -26.88 4.20 -6.68
C VAL A 161 -25.53 4.12 -7.40
N ASP A 162 -24.82 5.24 -7.50
CA ASP A 162 -23.41 5.24 -7.83
C ASP A 162 -22.65 4.67 -6.63
N ILE A 163 -22.55 3.33 -6.57
CA ILE A 163 -21.85 2.66 -5.48
C ILE A 163 -20.38 3.05 -5.57
N GLU A 164 -19.89 3.71 -4.53
CA GLU A 164 -18.49 4.07 -4.42
C GLU A 164 -17.60 2.85 -4.65
N ALA A 165 -16.52 3.05 -5.41
CA ALA A 165 -15.64 1.97 -5.84
C ALA A 165 -15.10 1.13 -4.66
N GLU A 166 -14.98 1.74 -3.47
CA GLU A 166 -14.55 1.07 -2.24
C GLU A 166 -15.61 0.09 -1.70
N PHE A 167 -16.91 0.38 -1.83
CA PHE A 167 -17.99 -0.48 -1.34
C PHE A 167 -18.32 -1.61 -2.32
N LYS A 168 -18.00 -1.43 -3.58
CA LYS A 168 -18.39 -2.36 -4.67
C LYS A 168 -17.96 -3.80 -4.39
N LEU A 169 -16.71 -4.01 -3.95
CA LEU A 169 -16.24 -5.36 -3.64
C LEU A 169 -17.02 -5.98 -2.48
N GLY A 170 -17.28 -5.20 -1.42
CA GLY A 170 -18.09 -5.64 -0.30
C GLY A 170 -19.48 -6.06 -0.72
N VAL A 171 -20.18 -5.24 -1.51
CA VAL A 171 -21.53 -5.56 -2.03
C VAL A 171 -21.51 -6.79 -2.93
N MET A 172 -20.53 -6.93 -3.83
CA MET A 172 -20.41 -8.09 -4.72
C MET A 172 -20.11 -9.38 -3.95
N VAL A 173 -19.26 -9.33 -2.93
CA VAL A 173 -19.02 -10.47 -2.03
C VAL A 173 -20.27 -10.75 -1.18
N GLY A 174 -20.96 -9.71 -0.71
CA GLY A 174 -22.26 -9.84 -0.04
C GLY A 174 -23.30 -10.56 -0.90
N ALA A 175 -23.34 -10.25 -2.21
CA ALA A 175 -24.22 -10.92 -3.15
C ALA A 175 -23.98 -12.44 -3.25
N LEU A 176 -22.73 -12.91 -3.02
CA LEU A 176 -22.44 -14.36 -3.01
C LEU A 176 -23.12 -15.10 -1.85
N TYR A 177 -23.43 -14.40 -0.74
CA TYR A 177 -24.18 -14.97 0.38
C TYR A 177 -25.70 -14.90 0.21
N ALA A 178 -26.17 -14.08 -0.74
CA ALA A 178 -27.59 -13.81 -0.94
C ALA A 178 -28.29 -14.94 -1.74
N GLU A 179 -29.59 -15.08 -1.55
CA GLU A 179 -30.46 -15.89 -2.41
C GLU A 179 -30.85 -15.08 -3.66
N GLY A 180 -30.60 -15.63 -4.86
CA GLY A 180 -30.96 -14.99 -6.13
C GLY A 180 -29.91 -14.03 -6.66
N LYS A 181 -30.32 -13.14 -7.56
CA LYS A 181 -29.48 -12.26 -8.33
C LYS A 181 -29.41 -10.85 -7.69
N THR A 182 -28.20 -10.32 -7.53
CA THR A 182 -27.97 -8.91 -7.16
C THR A 182 -27.52 -8.14 -8.38
N VAL A 183 -28.09 -6.95 -8.59
CA VAL A 183 -27.81 -6.10 -9.74
C VAL A 183 -27.38 -4.71 -9.27
N LEU A 184 -26.28 -4.20 -9.81
CA LEU A 184 -25.70 -2.90 -9.50
C LEU A 184 -25.76 -2.03 -10.77
N SER A 185 -26.33 -0.83 -10.66
CA SER A 185 -26.22 0.20 -11.71
C SER A 185 -24.95 1.04 -11.50
N GLU A 186 -24.20 1.29 -12.56
CA GLU A 186 -22.95 2.02 -12.53
C GLU A 186 -22.85 3.07 -13.63
N THR A 187 -22.19 4.17 -13.33
CA THR A 187 -21.80 5.16 -14.33
C THR A 187 -20.67 4.65 -15.24
N ALA A 188 -20.49 5.25 -16.41
CA ALA A 188 -19.46 4.86 -17.38
C ALA A 188 -18.02 5.07 -16.86
N SER A 189 -17.83 5.92 -15.84
CA SER A 189 -16.53 6.21 -15.23
C SER A 189 -16.02 5.08 -14.33
N ASN A 190 -16.89 4.19 -13.90
CA ASN A 190 -16.51 3.14 -12.96
C ASN A 190 -15.74 2.01 -13.65
N ARG A 191 -14.56 1.68 -13.13
CA ARG A 191 -13.68 0.66 -13.70
C ARG A 191 -14.11 -0.74 -13.27
N ASN A 192 -14.07 -1.70 -14.18
CA ASN A 192 -14.46 -3.10 -13.96
C ASN A 192 -13.39 -3.94 -13.19
N ARG A 193 -12.60 -3.31 -12.33
CA ARG A 193 -11.51 -3.99 -11.61
C ARG A 193 -12.03 -5.08 -10.66
N MET A 194 -13.11 -4.79 -9.91
CA MET A 194 -13.65 -5.73 -8.93
C MET A 194 -14.32 -6.92 -9.60
N GLU A 195 -15.02 -6.73 -10.72
CA GLU A 195 -15.59 -7.82 -11.53
C GLU A 195 -14.50 -8.74 -12.07
N ARG A 196 -13.42 -8.19 -12.62
CA ARG A 196 -12.28 -8.99 -13.11
C ARG A 196 -11.64 -9.78 -11.98
N PHE A 197 -11.52 -9.18 -10.82
CA PHE A 197 -10.95 -9.79 -9.63
C PHE A 197 -11.75 -11.01 -9.15
N LEU A 198 -13.07 -10.93 -9.16
CA LEU A 198 -13.95 -12.05 -8.84
C LEU A 198 -14.03 -13.10 -9.98
N ARG A 199 -14.09 -12.64 -11.24
CA ARG A 199 -14.04 -13.56 -12.40
C ARG A 199 -12.76 -14.39 -12.42
N GLY A 200 -11.62 -13.82 -12.08
CA GLY A 200 -10.34 -14.54 -11.94
C GLY A 200 -10.39 -15.69 -10.94
N ARG A 201 -11.38 -15.67 -10.02
CA ARG A 201 -11.64 -16.72 -9.04
C ARG A 201 -12.87 -17.60 -9.40
N GLY A 202 -13.28 -17.57 -10.64
CA GLY A 202 -14.36 -18.42 -11.15
C GLY A 202 -15.77 -17.96 -10.79
N VAL A 203 -15.93 -16.75 -10.24
CA VAL A 203 -17.26 -16.17 -10.00
C VAL A 203 -17.79 -15.60 -11.32
N GLU A 204 -18.99 -16.00 -11.69
CA GLU A 204 -19.69 -15.44 -12.85
C GLU A 204 -20.24 -14.05 -12.49
N VAL A 205 -19.74 -13.05 -13.19
CA VAL A 205 -20.17 -11.66 -13.06
C VAL A 205 -20.54 -11.17 -14.45
N GLU A 206 -21.80 -10.87 -14.68
CA GLU A 206 -22.24 -10.25 -15.92
C GLU A 206 -22.03 -8.73 -15.85
N ARG A 207 -21.58 -8.14 -16.95
CA ARG A 207 -21.55 -6.68 -17.11
C ARG A 207 -22.09 -6.33 -18.48
N ARG A 208 -23.20 -5.62 -18.51
CA ARG A 208 -23.89 -5.20 -19.72
C ARG A 208 -23.98 -3.67 -19.75
N LYS A 209 -23.74 -3.09 -20.93
CA LYS A 209 -23.96 -1.67 -21.14
C LYS A 209 -25.45 -1.36 -21.16
N GLU A 210 -25.86 -0.33 -20.42
CA GLU A 210 -27.23 0.14 -20.36
C GLU A 210 -27.24 1.67 -20.37
N GLY A 211 -27.78 2.25 -21.44
CA GLY A 211 -27.71 3.70 -21.64
C GLY A 211 -26.28 4.20 -21.67
N GLN A 212 -25.98 5.17 -20.81
CA GLN A 212 -24.63 5.72 -20.62
C GLN A 212 -23.82 5.02 -19.51
N GLY A 213 -24.40 4.03 -18.84
CA GLY A 213 -23.80 3.29 -17.74
C GLY A 213 -23.63 1.80 -18.02
N TYR A 214 -23.53 1.05 -16.95
CA TYR A 214 -23.43 -0.40 -16.96
C TYR A 214 -24.30 -1.00 -15.87
N MET A 215 -24.87 -2.17 -16.16
CA MET A 215 -25.47 -3.06 -15.18
C MET A 215 -24.48 -4.19 -14.89
N VAL A 216 -24.15 -4.37 -13.62
CA VAL A 216 -23.29 -5.46 -13.15
C VAL A 216 -24.14 -6.38 -12.30
N SER A 217 -24.17 -7.68 -12.61
CA SER A 217 -24.94 -8.63 -11.84
C SER A 217 -24.12 -9.83 -11.36
N VAL A 218 -24.47 -10.30 -10.17
CA VAL A 218 -23.86 -11.44 -9.49
C VAL A 218 -24.97 -12.32 -8.92
N ASP A 219 -24.95 -13.61 -9.24
CA ASP A 219 -25.85 -14.60 -8.62
C ASP A 219 -25.22 -15.09 -7.30
N GLY A 220 -26.07 -15.31 -6.30
CA GLY A 220 -25.63 -15.84 -5.01
C GLY A 220 -25.29 -17.33 -5.06
N GLY A 221 -24.67 -17.83 -3.99
CA GLY A 221 -24.33 -19.24 -3.84
C GLY A 221 -23.17 -19.75 -4.71
N GLN A 222 -22.49 -18.88 -5.42
CA GLN A 222 -21.34 -19.26 -6.25
C GLN A 222 -20.12 -19.57 -5.40
N VAL A 223 -19.29 -20.49 -5.89
CA VAL A 223 -18.01 -20.84 -5.26
C VAL A 223 -16.91 -19.91 -5.71
N VAL A 224 -16.18 -19.36 -4.75
CA VAL A 224 -14.92 -18.62 -5.02
C VAL A 224 -13.77 -19.63 -5.04
N ARG A 225 -13.06 -19.70 -6.16
CA ARG A 225 -11.97 -20.66 -6.33
C ARG A 225 -10.66 -20.11 -5.80
N ALA A 226 -9.81 -21.00 -5.31
CA ALA A 226 -8.45 -20.70 -4.94
C ALA A 226 -7.66 -20.11 -6.12
N LEU A 227 -6.80 -19.14 -5.84
CA LEU A 227 -5.97 -18.48 -6.83
C LEU A 227 -4.64 -18.05 -6.19
N ASP A 228 -3.54 -18.48 -6.80
CA ASP A 228 -2.22 -17.97 -6.41
C ASP A 228 -2.07 -16.51 -6.85
N VAL A 229 -1.58 -15.67 -5.94
CA VAL A 229 -1.42 -14.24 -6.17
C VAL A 229 -0.04 -13.80 -5.73
N GLU A 230 0.69 -13.13 -6.60
CA GLU A 230 1.88 -12.35 -6.23
C GLU A 230 1.49 -10.88 -6.10
N VAL A 231 1.64 -10.33 -4.88
CA VAL A 231 1.25 -8.95 -4.60
C VAL A 231 2.27 -8.01 -5.23
N ALA A 232 1.79 -7.07 -6.04
CA ALA A 232 2.65 -6.08 -6.66
C ALA A 232 3.33 -5.19 -5.62
N GLY A 233 4.60 -4.87 -5.86
CA GLY A 233 5.42 -4.07 -4.97
C GLY A 233 4.90 -2.64 -4.80
N GLN A 234 5.07 -2.07 -3.62
CA GLN A 234 4.73 -0.68 -3.34
C GLN A 234 5.74 0.27 -3.98
N LEU A 235 5.29 1.14 -4.89
CA LEU A 235 6.16 2.05 -5.64
C LEU A 235 7.07 2.90 -4.75
N ALA A 236 6.56 3.44 -3.64
CA ALA A 236 7.33 4.27 -2.72
C ALA A 236 8.55 3.55 -2.14
N LEU A 237 8.46 2.22 -1.91
CA LEU A 237 9.55 1.40 -1.40
C LEU A 237 10.62 1.10 -2.47
N SER A 238 10.33 1.33 -3.74
CA SER A 238 11.31 1.18 -4.82
C SER A 238 12.24 2.40 -4.94
N TYR A 239 11.81 3.58 -4.53
CA TYR A 239 12.53 4.83 -4.74
C TYR A 239 13.94 4.88 -4.12
N PRO A 240 14.21 4.35 -2.92
CA PRO A 240 15.57 4.31 -2.38
C PRO A 240 16.52 3.51 -3.26
N LEU A 241 16.11 2.34 -3.74
CA LEU A 241 16.91 1.50 -4.63
C LEU A 241 17.11 2.16 -6.00
N ILE A 242 16.05 2.74 -6.56
CA ILE A 242 16.10 3.53 -7.80
C ILE A 242 17.10 4.67 -7.62
N GLY A 243 16.97 5.47 -6.56
CA GLY A 243 17.85 6.60 -6.28
C GLY A 243 19.32 6.19 -6.15
N ALA A 244 19.61 5.12 -5.43
CA ALA A 244 20.97 4.59 -5.31
C ALA A 244 21.54 4.12 -6.67
N ALA A 245 20.70 3.44 -7.50
CA ALA A 245 21.11 2.97 -8.81
C ALA A 245 21.36 4.11 -9.80
N LEU A 246 20.55 5.18 -9.77
CA LEU A 246 20.76 6.38 -10.60
C LEU A 246 22.11 7.03 -10.32
N CYS A 247 22.54 7.09 -9.05
CA CYS A 247 23.73 7.79 -8.63
C CYS A 247 25.02 6.98 -8.70
N ARG A 248 24.98 5.69 -9.00
CA ARG A 248 26.15 4.81 -9.05
C ARG A 248 26.47 4.34 -10.47
N LYS A 249 27.64 4.71 -11.01
CA LYS A 249 28.11 4.28 -12.33
C LYS A 249 28.17 2.76 -12.41
N GLY A 250 27.76 2.20 -13.56
CA GLY A 250 27.75 0.77 -13.83
C GLY A 250 26.59 0.02 -13.16
N SER A 251 25.63 0.72 -12.55
CA SER A 251 24.40 0.10 -12.05
C SER A 251 23.49 -0.34 -13.20
N LYS A 252 22.74 -1.42 -12.96
CA LYS A 252 21.66 -1.91 -13.83
C LYS A 252 20.66 -2.62 -12.94
N LEU A 253 19.61 -1.92 -12.55
CA LEU A 253 18.59 -2.42 -11.63
C LEU A 253 17.28 -2.60 -12.36
N THR A 254 16.62 -3.75 -12.12
CA THR A 254 15.21 -3.94 -12.45
C THR A 254 14.41 -4.14 -11.16
N VAL A 255 13.45 -3.25 -10.91
CA VAL A 255 12.47 -3.46 -9.84
C VAL A 255 11.23 -4.07 -10.48
N LYS A 256 10.95 -5.32 -10.11
CA LYS A 256 9.89 -6.14 -10.73
C LYS A 256 8.53 -5.86 -10.13
N ARG A 257 7.50 -5.91 -10.98
CA ARG A 257 6.08 -5.93 -10.61
C ARG A 257 5.69 -4.86 -9.59
N VAL A 258 5.98 -3.61 -9.90
CA VAL A 258 5.61 -2.47 -9.06
C VAL A 258 4.22 -1.97 -9.45
N ALA A 259 3.35 -1.74 -8.47
CA ALA A 259 2.06 -1.12 -8.71
C ALA A 259 2.22 0.39 -8.94
N ILE A 260 1.86 0.86 -10.13
CA ILE A 260 1.85 2.30 -10.45
C ILE A 260 0.41 2.74 -10.69
N ARG A 261 -0.11 3.52 -9.76
CA ARG A 261 -1.48 4.06 -9.82
C ARG A 261 -1.48 5.54 -10.15
N ALA A 262 -2.57 6.01 -10.73
CA ALA A 262 -2.79 7.43 -10.92
C ALA A 262 -2.66 8.17 -9.57
N GLY A 263 -1.89 9.24 -9.53
CA GLY A 263 -1.61 10.02 -8.31
C GLY A 263 -0.38 9.57 -7.49
N GLN A 264 0.10 8.33 -7.64
CA GLN A 264 1.27 7.84 -6.89
C GLN A 264 2.60 8.02 -7.63
N ARG A 265 2.57 8.34 -8.92
CA ARG A 265 3.77 8.40 -9.77
C ARG A 265 4.49 9.76 -9.79
N ALA A 266 4.00 10.76 -9.04
CA ALA A 266 4.51 12.13 -9.13
C ALA A 266 6.03 12.24 -8.88
N PHE A 267 6.56 11.48 -7.92
CA PHE A 267 8.00 11.45 -7.64
C PHE A 267 8.79 10.74 -8.75
N LEU A 268 8.27 9.66 -9.31
CA LEU A 268 8.86 8.98 -10.46
C LEU A 268 8.93 9.91 -11.69
N ASP A 269 7.86 10.64 -11.95
CA ASP A 269 7.81 11.62 -13.04
C ASP A 269 8.77 12.78 -12.81
N LEU A 270 8.90 13.25 -11.55
CA LEU A 270 9.89 14.26 -11.19
C LEU A 270 11.32 13.77 -11.47
N LEU A 271 11.67 12.56 -11.04
CA LEU A 271 13.00 11.97 -11.29
C LEU A 271 13.30 11.91 -12.80
N ARG A 272 12.35 11.46 -13.61
CA ARG A 272 12.50 11.41 -15.08
C ARG A 272 12.67 12.82 -15.70
N GLN A 273 11.91 13.80 -15.21
CA GLN A 273 12.02 15.20 -15.68
C GLN A 273 13.39 15.81 -15.39
N ILE A 274 14.03 15.44 -14.29
CA ILE A 274 15.37 15.91 -13.94
C ILE A 274 16.50 15.05 -14.52
N GLY A 275 16.18 14.11 -15.40
CA GLY A 275 17.17 13.38 -16.19
C GLY A 275 17.38 11.92 -15.81
N ALA A 276 16.57 11.35 -14.89
CA ALA A 276 16.68 9.93 -14.56
C ALA A 276 16.30 9.03 -15.73
N GLU A 277 17.17 8.09 -16.09
CA GLU A 277 16.92 7.04 -17.08
C GLU A 277 16.20 5.87 -16.42
N ILE A 278 14.86 5.93 -16.46
CA ILE A 278 13.98 4.90 -15.93
C ILE A 278 13.02 4.51 -17.04
N ASP A 279 13.17 3.30 -17.57
CA ASP A 279 12.22 2.70 -18.50
C ASP A 279 11.13 1.99 -17.70
N ILE A 280 9.87 2.19 -18.09
CA ILE A 280 8.69 1.62 -17.44
C ILE A 280 8.05 0.65 -18.41
N GLU A 281 8.16 -0.65 -18.12
CA GLU A 281 7.52 -1.72 -18.87
C GLU A 281 6.16 -2.03 -18.27
N ASP A 282 5.09 -1.88 -19.05
CA ASP A 282 3.71 -2.17 -18.62
C ASP A 282 3.44 -3.68 -18.70
N LEU A 283 3.12 -4.29 -17.58
CA LEU A 283 2.75 -5.70 -17.48
C LEU A 283 1.21 -5.92 -17.49
N GLY A 284 0.45 -4.83 -17.59
CA GLY A 284 -0.99 -4.84 -17.43
C GLY A 284 -1.45 -4.71 -15.98
N GLU A 285 -2.75 -4.51 -15.79
CA GLU A 285 -3.42 -4.38 -14.47
C GLU A 285 -2.85 -3.25 -13.56
N GLY A 286 -2.03 -2.35 -14.12
CA GLY A 286 -1.35 -1.29 -13.38
C GLY A 286 -0.07 -1.75 -12.69
N GLU A 287 0.47 -2.89 -13.09
CA GLU A 287 1.75 -3.43 -12.67
C GLU A 287 2.83 -3.16 -13.72
N HIS A 288 4.04 -2.86 -13.28
CA HIS A 288 5.14 -2.45 -14.16
C HIS A 288 6.48 -2.98 -13.66
N ASP A 289 7.37 -3.28 -14.58
CA ASP A 289 8.80 -3.43 -14.30
C ASP A 289 9.49 -2.07 -14.51
N LEU A 290 10.37 -1.70 -13.59
CA LEU A 290 11.14 -0.46 -13.66
C LEU A 290 12.60 -0.79 -13.93
N HIS A 291 13.11 -0.42 -15.11
CA HIS A 291 14.50 -0.61 -15.51
C HIS A 291 15.27 0.69 -15.31
N VAL A 292 16.25 0.66 -14.42
CA VAL A 292 16.99 1.84 -13.96
C VAL A 292 18.44 1.77 -14.40
N ARG A 293 18.94 2.85 -14.99
CA ARG A 293 20.34 3.04 -15.37
C ARG A 293 20.93 4.28 -14.69
N PRO A 294 22.26 4.32 -14.50
CA PRO A 294 22.93 5.49 -13.94
C PRO A 294 22.64 6.73 -14.79
N SER A 295 22.36 7.83 -14.11
CA SER A 295 21.97 9.08 -14.77
C SER A 295 22.50 10.28 -14.03
N GLU A 296 22.82 11.34 -14.75
CA GLU A 296 23.16 12.63 -14.17
C GLU A 296 21.87 13.43 -13.94
N LEU A 297 21.49 13.56 -12.68
CA LEU A 297 20.33 14.38 -12.30
C LEU A 297 20.64 15.87 -12.47
N LYS A 298 19.68 16.62 -13.03
CA LYS A 298 19.83 18.04 -13.36
C LYS A 298 19.23 18.94 -12.30
N SER A 299 19.70 20.18 -12.28
CA SER A 299 19.13 21.26 -11.46
C SER A 299 17.63 21.39 -11.67
N THR A 300 16.90 21.66 -10.58
CA THR A 300 15.48 21.94 -10.64
C THR A 300 15.01 22.74 -9.43
N ARG A 301 13.84 23.35 -9.56
CA ARG A 301 13.10 23.92 -8.45
C ARG A 301 11.77 23.19 -8.32
N VAL A 302 11.51 22.65 -7.12
CA VAL A 302 10.27 22.00 -6.72
C VAL A 302 9.52 22.94 -5.79
N ALA A 303 8.32 23.39 -6.19
CA ALA A 303 7.51 24.36 -5.46
C ALA A 303 6.01 24.18 -5.75
N GLY A 304 5.14 24.68 -4.87
CA GLY A 304 3.69 24.67 -5.00
C GLY A 304 3.12 23.26 -5.08
N GLN A 305 2.12 23.06 -5.93
CA GLN A 305 1.46 21.75 -6.11
C GLN A 305 2.43 20.61 -6.43
N ARG A 306 3.59 20.89 -7.02
CA ARG A 306 4.60 19.87 -7.27
C ARG A 306 5.20 19.36 -5.96
N THR A 307 5.48 20.26 -5.01
CA THR A 307 5.95 19.89 -3.66
C THR A 307 4.92 19.07 -2.92
N GLU A 308 3.66 19.49 -2.91
CA GLU A 308 2.57 18.75 -2.26
C GLU A 308 2.50 17.29 -2.72
N LYS A 309 2.66 17.05 -4.03
CA LYS A 309 2.61 15.70 -4.63
C LYS A 309 3.82 14.81 -4.30
N VAL A 310 4.93 15.38 -3.85
CA VAL A 310 6.17 14.66 -3.56
C VAL A 310 6.64 14.86 -2.13
N ILE A 311 5.82 15.43 -1.27
CA ILE A 311 6.18 15.84 0.09
C ILE A 311 6.74 14.68 0.93
N ASP A 312 6.19 13.47 0.77
CA ASP A 312 6.64 12.26 1.46
C ASP A 312 8.05 11.80 1.02
N HIS A 313 8.59 12.38 -0.05
CA HIS A 313 9.88 12.01 -0.63
C HIS A 313 10.91 13.14 -0.57
N VAL A 314 10.64 14.21 0.19
CA VAL A 314 11.52 15.38 0.31
C VAL A 314 12.92 15.00 0.81
N ALA A 315 13.02 14.13 1.83
CA ALA A 315 14.31 13.70 2.34
C ALA A 315 15.12 12.93 1.28
N LEU A 316 14.48 12.01 0.58
CA LEU A 316 15.14 11.26 -0.50
C LEU A 316 15.57 12.18 -1.64
N LEU A 317 14.71 13.13 -2.05
CA LEU A 317 15.06 14.12 -3.07
C LEU A 317 16.26 14.96 -2.65
N ALA A 318 16.32 15.40 -1.39
CA ALA A 318 17.45 16.16 -0.86
C ALA A 318 18.76 15.34 -0.86
N VAL A 319 18.67 14.04 -0.53
CA VAL A 319 19.84 13.13 -0.62
C VAL A 319 20.29 12.98 -2.09
N LEU A 320 19.37 12.73 -3.02
CA LEU A 320 19.70 12.62 -4.45
C LEU A 320 20.25 13.92 -5.03
N ALA A 321 19.81 15.07 -4.52
CA ALA A 321 20.28 16.38 -4.92
C ALA A 321 21.78 16.58 -4.62
N THR A 322 22.35 15.92 -3.61
CA THR A 322 23.79 15.95 -3.33
C THR A 322 24.63 15.37 -4.47
N GLN A 323 24.03 14.50 -5.29
CA GLN A 323 24.66 13.83 -6.42
C GLN A 323 24.29 14.47 -7.78
N ALA A 324 23.45 15.50 -7.79
CA ALA A 324 22.98 16.14 -9.01
C ALA A 324 24.06 17.05 -9.64
N ALA A 325 23.97 17.27 -10.95
CA ALA A 325 24.71 18.32 -11.64
C ALA A 325 24.04 19.67 -11.39
N GLY A 326 24.53 20.41 -10.39
CA GLY A 326 24.02 21.74 -10.04
C GLY A 326 23.19 21.74 -8.76
N GLU A 327 22.09 22.48 -8.74
CA GLU A 327 21.36 22.82 -7.52
C GLU A 327 19.89 22.38 -7.61
N ILE A 328 19.39 21.75 -6.55
CA ILE A 328 17.98 21.44 -6.39
C ILE A 328 17.41 22.24 -5.23
N VAL A 329 16.38 23.04 -5.52
CA VAL A 329 15.69 23.88 -4.53
C VAL A 329 14.31 23.26 -4.26
N ILE A 330 14.03 22.98 -2.99
CA ILE A 330 12.75 22.42 -2.52
C ILE A 330 12.07 23.47 -1.65
N ARG A 331 10.90 23.93 -2.04
CA ARG A 331 10.13 24.98 -1.36
C ARG A 331 8.77 24.47 -0.91
N ASP A 332 8.10 25.32 -0.13
CA ASP A 332 6.73 25.10 0.35
C ASP A 332 6.62 23.81 1.19
N ILE A 333 7.62 23.61 2.07
CA ILE A 333 7.72 22.49 3.01
C ILE A 333 7.73 22.93 4.49
N GLU A 334 7.33 24.17 4.79
CA GLU A 334 7.28 24.72 6.14
C GLU A 334 6.37 23.91 7.08
N ALA A 335 5.33 23.28 6.54
CA ALA A 335 4.45 22.39 7.32
C ALA A 335 5.23 21.22 7.97
N LEU A 336 6.31 20.75 7.35
CA LEU A 336 7.15 19.68 7.90
C LEU A 336 7.98 20.14 9.12
N ARG A 337 7.99 21.43 9.45
CA ARG A 337 8.65 21.95 10.65
C ARG A 337 7.78 21.87 11.90
N GLN A 338 6.46 21.65 11.73
CA GLN A 338 5.46 21.74 12.79
C GLN A 338 5.04 20.38 13.35
N GLY A 339 5.74 19.29 12.99
CA GLY A 339 5.44 17.94 13.42
C GLY A 339 5.99 17.61 14.83
N ALA A 340 6.25 16.33 15.08
CA ALA A 340 6.87 15.84 16.31
C ALA A 340 8.29 16.41 16.51
N PHE A 341 8.91 16.88 15.46
CA PHE A 341 10.19 17.59 15.42
C PHE A 341 10.29 18.45 14.16
N ASP A 342 11.23 19.41 14.12
CA ASP A 342 11.52 20.16 12.88
C ASP A 342 12.22 19.24 11.87
N TYR A 343 11.42 18.64 10.98
CA TYR A 343 11.89 17.71 9.97
C TYR A 343 12.88 18.34 8.99
N VAL A 344 12.62 19.59 8.56
CA VAL A 344 13.48 20.31 7.60
C VAL A 344 14.81 20.67 8.22
N GLY A 345 14.81 21.23 9.45
CA GLY A 345 16.02 21.56 10.19
C GLY A 345 16.83 20.30 10.50
N HIS A 346 16.18 19.20 10.87
CA HIS A 346 16.86 17.92 11.12
C HIS A 346 17.50 17.35 9.84
N LEU A 347 16.81 17.40 8.71
CA LEU A 347 17.34 16.98 7.41
C LEU A 347 18.55 17.85 7.00
N PHE A 348 18.43 19.18 7.17
CA PHE A 348 19.51 20.12 6.90
C PHE A 348 20.75 19.79 7.74
N GLU A 349 20.63 19.68 9.06
CA GLU A 349 21.78 19.39 9.94
C GLU A 349 22.38 18.00 9.66
N SER A 350 21.54 17.00 9.33
CA SER A 350 22.02 15.68 8.96
C SER A 350 22.87 15.71 7.69
N LEU A 351 22.39 16.35 6.63
CA LEU A 351 23.17 16.48 5.38
C LEU A 351 24.43 17.33 5.55
N ARG A 352 24.35 18.40 6.32
CA ARG A 352 25.50 19.26 6.64
C ARG A 352 26.60 18.51 7.40
N SER A 353 26.23 17.64 8.32
CA SER A 353 27.15 16.79 9.07
C SER A 353 27.97 15.82 8.21
N LEU A 354 27.49 15.56 6.98
CA LEU A 354 28.11 14.70 5.97
C LEU A 354 28.88 15.50 4.89
N ASP A 355 29.22 16.76 5.17
CA ASP A 355 29.86 17.69 4.26
C ASP A 355 29.08 18.01 2.97
N ALA A 356 27.77 17.73 2.94
CA ALA A 356 26.93 18.14 1.84
C ALA A 356 26.76 19.67 1.78
N ARG A 357 26.75 20.23 0.59
CA ARG A 357 26.49 21.66 0.38
C ARG A 357 24.99 21.92 0.43
N VAL A 358 24.51 22.27 1.59
CA VAL A 358 23.09 22.47 1.86
C VAL A 358 22.87 23.84 2.51
N GLY A 359 21.78 24.50 2.12
CA GLY A 359 21.29 25.75 2.70
C GLY A 359 19.84 25.60 3.12
N GLU A 360 19.48 26.24 4.23
CA GLU A 360 18.14 26.24 4.78
C GLU A 360 17.53 27.65 4.70
N PHE A 361 16.23 27.74 4.46
CA PHE A 361 15.44 28.96 4.51
C PHE A 361 14.02 28.64 5.06
N PRO A 362 13.23 29.65 5.48
CA PRO A 362 12.00 29.39 6.22
C PRO A 362 11.05 28.38 5.55
N GLU A 363 10.85 28.50 4.24
CA GLU A 363 9.93 27.65 3.48
C GLU A 363 10.59 26.43 2.83
N GLY A 364 11.89 26.16 3.07
CA GLY A 364 12.52 25.07 2.34
C GLY A 364 14.00 24.83 2.57
N ILE A 365 14.57 24.11 1.62
CA ILE A 365 15.98 23.70 1.60
C ILE A 365 16.53 23.77 0.17
N VAL A 366 17.80 24.12 0.06
CA VAL A 366 18.56 24.07 -1.19
C VAL A 366 19.75 23.14 -1.02
N VAL A 367 19.97 22.26 -1.99
CA VAL A 367 21.09 21.33 -2.00
C VAL A 367 21.85 21.49 -3.29
N LYS A 368 23.15 21.75 -3.18
CA LYS A 368 24.07 21.83 -4.32
C LYS A 368 24.86 20.53 -4.43
N GLY A 369 24.70 19.86 -5.56
CA GLY A 369 25.35 18.59 -5.82
C GLY A 369 26.83 18.71 -6.22
N GLY A 370 27.42 17.57 -6.57
CA GLY A 370 28.80 17.48 -7.05
C GLY A 370 29.87 17.49 -5.94
N THR A 371 29.49 17.35 -4.68
CA THR A 371 30.42 17.14 -3.57
C THR A 371 30.16 15.77 -2.97
N PRO A 372 31.18 14.89 -2.83
CA PRO A 372 31.02 13.63 -2.14
C PRO A 372 30.52 13.83 -0.71
N MET A 373 29.55 13.01 -0.30
CA MET A 373 29.13 12.95 1.10
C MET A 373 30.09 12.07 1.89
N MET A 374 30.47 12.52 3.08
CA MET A 374 31.29 11.74 4.00
C MET A 374 30.41 10.80 4.83
N ALA A 375 31.03 9.76 5.38
CA ALA A 375 30.37 8.88 6.34
C ALA A 375 30.02 9.62 7.63
N GLY A 376 28.93 9.24 8.27
CA GLY A 376 28.51 9.87 9.53
C GLY A 376 27.49 9.06 10.31
N ARG A 377 27.04 9.65 11.42
CA ARG A 377 25.93 9.14 12.21
C ARG A 377 24.65 9.84 11.80
N LEU A 378 23.62 9.06 11.51
CA LEU A 378 22.32 9.52 11.07
C LEU A 378 21.23 8.98 12.02
N ASP A 379 20.39 9.86 12.48
CA ASP A 379 19.23 9.51 13.31
C ASP A 379 17.95 9.78 12.53
N ALA A 380 17.21 8.73 12.22
CA ALA A 380 15.96 8.84 11.47
C ALA A 380 14.76 9.26 12.33
N LYS A 381 14.91 9.52 13.63
CA LYS A 381 13.82 9.97 14.53
C LYS A 381 12.56 9.10 14.49
N GLY A 382 12.68 7.85 14.06
CA GLY A 382 11.53 6.97 13.86
C GLY A 382 10.69 7.26 12.61
N ASP A 383 11.11 8.20 11.76
CA ASP A 383 10.43 8.53 10.51
C ASP A 383 10.84 7.58 9.37
N PRO A 384 9.90 6.87 8.73
CA PRO A 384 10.22 5.93 7.66
C PRO A 384 10.85 6.57 6.42
N GLY A 385 10.47 7.80 6.09
CA GLY A 385 11.03 8.55 4.96
C GLY A 385 12.49 8.88 5.19
N LEU A 386 12.87 9.31 6.41
CA LEU A 386 14.25 9.53 6.81
C LEU A 386 15.05 8.22 6.85
N VAL A 387 14.47 7.11 7.34
CA VAL A 387 15.14 5.80 7.30
C VAL A 387 15.52 5.44 5.87
N MET A 388 14.60 5.56 4.93
CA MET A 388 14.83 5.25 3.52
C MET A 388 15.86 6.18 2.87
N ALA A 389 15.74 7.49 3.12
CA ALA A 389 16.68 8.48 2.59
C ALA A 389 18.11 8.28 3.14
N PHE A 390 18.23 8.05 4.43
CA PHE A 390 19.52 7.83 5.08
C PHE A 390 20.14 6.48 4.75
N ALA A 391 19.34 5.45 4.43
CA ALA A 391 19.85 4.21 3.86
C ALA A 391 20.55 4.46 2.51
N VAL A 392 19.99 5.36 1.68
CA VAL A 392 20.62 5.76 0.41
C VAL A 392 21.91 6.55 0.68
N VAL A 393 21.96 7.42 1.68
CA VAL A 393 23.22 8.07 2.11
C VAL A 393 24.27 7.02 2.37
N GLY A 394 23.96 5.98 3.15
CA GLY A 394 24.92 4.91 3.46
C GLY A 394 25.47 4.18 2.23
N LEU A 395 24.66 4.07 1.19
CA LEU A 395 25.07 3.48 -0.11
C LEU A 395 25.91 4.46 -0.96
N LEU A 396 25.74 5.78 -0.76
CA LEU A 396 26.35 6.81 -1.59
C LEU A 396 27.54 7.53 -0.93
N ALA A 397 27.63 7.55 0.39
CA ALA A 397 28.69 8.24 1.12
C ALA A 397 30.05 7.54 0.97
N GLU A 398 31.13 8.29 1.21
CA GLU A 398 32.47 7.74 1.31
C GLU A 398 32.73 7.23 2.73
N GLY A 399 32.87 5.92 2.89
CA GLY A 399 33.02 5.23 4.17
C GLY A 399 31.71 4.71 4.77
N GLY A 400 31.81 3.93 5.84
CA GLY A 400 30.65 3.33 6.51
C GLY A 400 29.87 4.35 7.34
N SER A 401 28.56 4.38 7.22
CA SER A 401 27.67 5.24 8.00
C SER A 401 26.87 4.44 9.02
N ASN A 402 26.60 5.04 10.19
CA ASN A 402 25.75 4.45 11.21
C ASN A 402 24.36 5.08 11.14
N LEU A 403 23.33 4.25 10.95
CA LEU A 403 21.94 4.68 10.97
C LEU A 403 21.26 4.17 12.24
N SER A 404 20.76 5.09 13.07
CA SER A 404 19.89 4.77 14.18
C SER A 404 18.44 5.02 13.83
N HIS A 405 17.59 4.05 14.15
CA HIS A 405 16.15 4.15 13.90
C HIS A 405 15.34 3.31 14.89
N THR A 406 14.08 3.69 15.11
CA THR A 406 13.13 2.98 15.96
C THR A 406 12.05 2.27 15.14
N CYS A 407 12.20 2.18 13.83
CA CYS A 407 11.17 1.67 12.94
C CYS A 407 10.97 0.16 13.11
N LEU A 408 9.79 -0.24 13.61
CA LEU A 408 9.34 -1.64 13.72
C LEU A 408 9.11 -2.31 12.36
N GLN A 409 9.11 -1.56 11.27
CA GLN A 409 8.71 -2.00 9.94
C GLN A 409 9.74 -1.61 8.87
N CYS A 410 11.03 -1.68 9.22
CA CYS A 410 12.08 -1.41 8.24
C CYS A 410 11.91 -2.33 7.02
N PRO A 411 11.67 -1.80 5.81
CA PRO A 411 11.47 -2.60 4.60
C PRO A 411 12.71 -3.40 4.19
N PHE A 412 13.86 -3.16 4.82
CA PHE A 412 15.13 -3.81 4.53
C PHE A 412 15.40 -5.06 5.38
N LYS A 413 14.47 -5.47 6.26
CA LYS A 413 14.53 -6.79 6.92
C LYS A 413 13.82 -7.82 6.05
N THR A 414 14.57 -8.39 5.13
CA THR A 414 14.20 -9.63 4.42
C THR A 414 14.92 -10.82 5.03
#